data_983b6b7955aee545df71c6ec8e8dd43c
#
_entry.id   983b6b7955aee545df71c6ec8e8dd43c
#
_cell.length_a   1.000
_cell.length_b   1.000
_cell.length_c   1.000
_cell.angle_alpha   90.00
_cell.angle_beta   90.00
_cell.angle_gamma   90.00
#
_symmetry.space_group_name_H-M   'P 1'
#
loop_
_entity.id
_entity.type
_entity.pdbx_description
1 polymer ?
#
loop_
_entity_poly.entity_id
_entity_poly.type
_entity_poly.pdbx_seq_one_letter_code
_entity_poly.pdbx_strand_id
1 'polypeptide(L)'
;MAEKQAAEVVVLPREEDEEGKEPVLKNQFDLSVYDADTTDVDLTHTRADHIPDLSQFSKIEELRMRNNLLTMCSPTLTALSSLTSLDLYENQLTEISNLDSLVNLVSLDLSYNRIRQISGLDKLTKLEILYLVNNKIEKIENLDSLKQLQLLELGDNRIKTIENISHLVNLEQLFLGKNKIRQIEGVETLQKLRVLSIPGNRLVKIENIESLKDLQELYLSDQGLQDIHGVEKLSNLTLLDVANNEIKTFSGVEKLEALNDFWANDNKVESFSEVDLLSKLKDLQTVYLERNPFYFHDTNQYRRKVMLTLTQITQLDATMCRQPTSS
;
A
#
# COMPACT_ATOMS: atom_id res chain seq x y z
N MET A 1 -26.23 15.34 -9.50
CA MET A 1 -24.76 15.39 -9.42
C MET A 1 -24.28 15.62 -10.85
N ALA A 2 -23.74 16.81 -11.13
CA ALA A 2 -23.18 17.10 -12.44
C ALA A 2 -21.83 16.38 -12.54
N GLU A 3 -21.68 15.51 -13.55
CA GLU A 3 -20.38 14.98 -13.94
C GLU A 3 -19.50 16.18 -14.31
N LYS A 4 -18.43 16.42 -13.52
CA LYS A 4 -17.39 17.38 -13.88
C LYS A 4 -16.70 16.84 -15.13
N GLN A 5 -16.83 17.53 -16.26
CA GLN A 5 -16.09 17.20 -17.47
C GLN A 5 -14.60 17.45 -17.20
N ALA A 6 -13.76 16.43 -17.46
CA ALA A 6 -12.31 16.58 -17.48
C ALA A 6 -11.91 17.58 -18.57
N ALA A 7 -10.87 18.39 -18.30
CA ALA A 7 -10.36 19.36 -19.28
C ALA A 7 -9.88 18.63 -20.55
N GLU A 8 -10.41 19.01 -21.71
CA GLU A 8 -9.93 18.49 -22.98
C GLU A 8 -8.59 19.14 -23.37
N VAL A 9 -7.63 18.31 -23.79
CA VAL A 9 -6.37 18.79 -24.35
C VAL A 9 -6.59 19.25 -25.78
N VAL A 10 -6.53 20.55 -26.02
CA VAL A 10 -6.55 21.11 -27.39
C VAL A 10 -5.15 21.05 -27.98
N VAL A 11 -4.93 20.14 -28.93
CA VAL A 11 -3.69 20.04 -29.68
C VAL A 11 -3.73 21.04 -30.85
N LEU A 12 -3.06 22.18 -30.70
CA LEU A 12 -2.89 23.14 -31.80
C LEU A 12 -1.60 22.85 -32.57
N PRO A 13 -1.61 22.91 -33.93
CA PRO A 13 -0.39 22.80 -34.73
C PRO A 13 0.53 24.03 -34.49
N ARG A 14 1.82 23.79 -34.40
CA ARG A 14 2.85 24.82 -34.24
C ARG A 14 3.09 25.57 -35.54
N GLU A 15 3.55 26.81 -35.37
CA GLU A 15 4.26 27.56 -36.42
C GLU A 15 5.54 26.77 -36.81
N GLU A 16 5.80 26.62 -38.13
CA GLU A 16 6.94 25.91 -38.68
C GLU A 16 8.24 26.55 -38.24
N ASP A 17 9.09 25.83 -37.50
CA ASP A 17 10.48 26.22 -37.32
C ASP A 17 11.26 26.02 -38.62
N GLU A 18 12.05 26.96 -39.03
CA GLU A 18 12.75 27.06 -40.33
C GLU A 18 13.77 25.93 -40.63
N GLU A 19 13.84 24.82 -39.86
CA GLU A 19 14.82 23.76 -40.05
C GLU A 19 14.24 22.36 -40.30
N GLY A 20 13.00 22.22 -40.71
CA GLY A 20 12.46 20.91 -41.17
C GLY A 20 12.43 19.79 -40.14
N LYS A 21 12.46 20.11 -38.84
CA LYS A 21 12.20 19.15 -37.75
C LYS A 21 10.70 19.02 -37.53
N GLU A 22 10.23 17.77 -37.35
CA GLU A 22 8.82 17.52 -37.02
C GLU A 22 8.42 18.40 -35.81
N PRO A 23 7.24 19.07 -35.90
CA PRO A 23 6.78 19.95 -34.83
C PRO A 23 6.61 19.15 -33.55
N VAL A 24 7.31 19.50 -32.48
CA VAL A 24 7.03 18.98 -31.16
C VAL A 24 5.71 19.62 -30.70
N LEU A 25 4.65 18.83 -30.64
CA LEU A 25 3.37 19.28 -30.11
C LEU A 25 3.54 19.66 -28.64
N LYS A 26 3.43 20.95 -28.30
CA LYS A 26 3.27 21.37 -26.91
C LYS A 26 1.83 21.13 -26.52
N ASN A 27 1.60 20.37 -25.46
CA ASN A 27 0.27 20.25 -24.87
C ASN A 27 -0.15 21.64 -24.37
N GLN A 28 -1.22 22.18 -24.93
CA GLN A 28 -1.86 23.36 -24.40
C GLN A 28 -3.07 22.91 -23.61
N PHE A 29 -3.16 23.39 -22.35
CA PHE A 29 -4.27 23.08 -21.48
C PHE A 29 -5.37 24.14 -21.67
N ASP A 30 -6.60 23.74 -21.90
CA ASP A 30 -7.74 24.63 -21.78
C ASP A 30 -8.15 24.68 -20.29
N LEU A 31 -7.66 25.69 -19.60
CA LEU A 31 -7.98 25.95 -18.19
C LEU A 31 -9.20 26.85 -18.03
N SER A 32 -9.85 27.28 -19.11
CA SER A 32 -11.04 28.18 -19.06
C SER A 32 -12.27 27.51 -18.47
N VAL A 33 -12.23 26.18 -18.34
CA VAL A 33 -13.28 25.37 -17.68
C VAL A 33 -13.29 25.54 -16.16
N TYR A 34 -12.22 26.12 -15.59
CA TYR A 34 -12.08 26.34 -14.15
C TYR A 34 -12.30 27.81 -13.79
N ASP A 35 -13.08 28.05 -12.77
CA ASP A 35 -13.28 29.39 -12.21
C ASP A 35 -12.07 29.81 -11.36
N ALA A 36 -11.85 31.12 -11.18
CA ALA A 36 -10.77 31.66 -10.36
C ALA A 36 -10.79 31.17 -8.89
N ASP A 37 -11.95 30.77 -8.39
CA ASP A 37 -12.17 30.25 -7.04
C ASP A 37 -12.12 28.72 -6.96
N THR A 38 -11.69 28.04 -8.03
CA THR A 38 -11.63 26.56 -8.03
C THR A 38 -10.67 26.05 -6.96
N THR A 39 -11.07 24.98 -6.28
CA THR A 39 -10.28 24.28 -5.25
C THR A 39 -9.74 22.96 -5.75
N ASP A 40 -10.26 22.44 -6.85
CA ASP A 40 -9.96 21.10 -7.38
C ASP A 40 -9.68 21.22 -8.88
N VAL A 41 -8.48 20.84 -9.31
CA VAL A 41 -8.07 20.79 -10.72
C VAL A 41 -7.71 19.37 -11.08
N ASP A 42 -8.41 18.79 -12.05
CA ASP A 42 -8.17 17.43 -12.55
C ASP A 42 -7.72 17.46 -14.01
N LEU A 43 -6.44 17.12 -14.22
CA LEU A 43 -5.79 17.00 -15.52
C LEU A 43 -5.35 15.54 -15.79
N THR A 44 -6.11 14.58 -15.27
CA THR A 44 -5.87 13.15 -15.48
C THR A 44 -6.03 12.80 -16.96
N HIS A 45 -5.14 11.93 -17.49
CA HIS A 45 -5.15 11.44 -18.87
C HIS A 45 -5.06 12.51 -19.98
N THR A 46 -4.50 13.68 -19.67
CA THR A 46 -4.36 14.78 -20.66
C THR A 46 -3.10 14.67 -21.52
N ARG A 47 -2.29 13.61 -21.35
CA ARG A 47 -0.98 13.44 -21.99
C ARG A 47 -0.01 14.60 -21.70
N ALA A 48 -0.19 15.26 -20.54
CA ALA A 48 0.63 16.36 -20.10
C ALA A 48 2.10 15.93 -19.95
N ASP A 49 3.01 16.66 -20.57
CA ASP A 49 4.46 16.52 -20.41
C ASP A 49 5.04 17.50 -19.37
N HIS A 50 4.23 18.46 -18.92
CA HIS A 50 4.55 19.44 -17.88
C HIS A 50 3.29 19.82 -17.08
N ILE A 51 3.49 20.41 -15.91
CA ILE A 51 2.41 21.01 -15.11
C ILE A 51 2.19 22.43 -15.63
N PRO A 52 0.98 22.80 -16.03
CA PRO A 52 0.70 24.15 -16.54
C PRO A 52 0.89 25.22 -15.47
N ASP A 53 0.95 26.49 -15.88
CA ASP A 53 0.89 27.58 -14.93
C ASP A 53 -0.52 27.69 -14.34
N LEU A 54 -0.64 27.37 -13.05
CA LEU A 54 -1.87 27.41 -12.28
C LEU A 54 -1.91 28.61 -11.30
N SER A 55 -0.99 29.56 -11.42
CA SER A 55 -0.83 30.69 -10.49
C SER A 55 -2.08 31.58 -10.39
N GLN A 56 -2.94 31.57 -11.43
CA GLN A 56 -4.22 32.28 -11.42
C GLN A 56 -5.26 31.66 -10.46
N PHE A 57 -5.08 30.42 -10.03
CA PHE A 57 -6.01 29.69 -9.16
C PHE A 57 -5.45 29.61 -7.73
N SER A 58 -5.52 30.72 -7.00
CA SER A 58 -4.91 30.84 -5.67
C SER A 58 -5.54 29.97 -4.57
N LYS A 59 -6.68 29.34 -4.84
CA LYS A 59 -7.45 28.54 -3.89
C LYS A 59 -7.37 27.02 -4.15
N ILE A 60 -6.52 26.57 -5.08
CA ILE A 60 -6.37 25.12 -5.34
C ILE A 60 -5.90 24.41 -4.06
N GLU A 61 -6.70 23.44 -3.62
CA GLU A 61 -6.41 22.53 -2.52
C GLU A 61 -6.08 21.12 -3.03
N GLU A 62 -6.64 20.71 -4.19
CA GLU A 62 -6.38 19.40 -4.81
C GLU A 62 -5.94 19.57 -6.26
N LEU A 63 -4.84 18.91 -6.63
CA LEU A 63 -4.35 18.82 -8.01
C LEU A 63 -4.13 17.36 -8.39
N ARG A 64 -4.85 16.90 -9.42
CA ARG A 64 -4.69 15.55 -9.99
C ARG A 64 -4.09 15.64 -11.38
N MET A 65 -2.97 14.93 -11.57
CA MET A 65 -2.28 14.81 -12.86
C MET A 65 -1.91 13.34 -13.15
N ARG A 66 -2.83 12.44 -12.84
CA ARG A 66 -2.64 10.99 -13.07
C ARG A 66 -2.49 10.66 -14.54
N ASN A 67 -1.74 9.57 -14.82
CA ASN A 67 -1.65 8.99 -16.17
C ASN A 67 -1.22 10.01 -17.23
N ASN A 68 -0.10 10.70 -16.94
CA ASN A 68 0.47 11.71 -17.83
C ASN A 68 1.93 11.36 -18.22
N LEU A 69 2.64 12.29 -18.81
CA LEU A 69 4.00 12.11 -19.30
C LEU A 69 5.04 12.95 -18.54
N LEU A 70 4.71 13.36 -17.31
CA LEU A 70 5.55 14.24 -16.50
C LEU A 70 6.88 13.55 -16.19
N THR A 71 7.99 14.21 -16.49
CA THR A 71 9.34 13.71 -16.18
C THR A 71 9.94 14.36 -14.94
N MET A 72 9.37 15.47 -14.48
CA MET A 72 9.78 16.23 -13.29
C MET A 72 8.59 16.96 -12.67
N CYS A 73 8.67 17.24 -11.37
CA CYS A 73 7.76 18.17 -10.73
C CYS A 73 8.15 19.60 -11.15
N SER A 74 7.19 20.31 -11.74
CA SER A 74 7.45 21.65 -12.29
C SER A 74 7.69 22.69 -11.19
N PRO A 75 8.59 23.67 -11.39
CA PRO A 75 8.70 24.83 -10.52
C PRO A 75 7.39 25.64 -10.37
N THR A 76 6.44 25.48 -11.30
CA THR A 76 5.13 26.14 -11.21
C THR A 76 4.32 25.72 -9.99
N LEU A 77 4.59 24.54 -9.43
CA LEU A 77 4.00 24.08 -8.16
C LEU A 77 4.28 25.03 -6.99
N THR A 78 5.38 25.79 -7.05
CA THR A 78 5.75 26.71 -5.95
C THR A 78 4.71 27.80 -5.69
N ALA A 79 3.84 28.09 -6.65
CA ALA A 79 2.74 29.05 -6.50
C ALA A 79 1.53 28.49 -5.73
N LEU A 80 1.42 27.16 -5.56
CA LEU A 80 0.25 26.48 -5.04
C LEU A 80 0.35 26.19 -3.52
N SER A 81 0.63 27.21 -2.72
CA SER A 81 0.84 27.06 -1.27
C SER A 81 -0.38 26.58 -0.48
N SER A 82 -1.58 26.66 -1.07
CA SER A 82 -2.85 26.17 -0.47
C SER A 82 -3.05 24.67 -0.66
N LEU A 83 -2.21 24.01 -1.49
CA LEU A 83 -2.40 22.61 -1.86
C LEU A 83 -2.30 21.68 -0.64
N THR A 84 -3.31 20.84 -0.47
CA THR A 84 -3.40 19.81 0.56
C THR A 84 -3.27 18.41 -0.01
N SER A 85 -3.61 18.23 -1.30
CA SER A 85 -3.53 16.95 -2.01
C SER A 85 -2.88 17.11 -3.38
N LEU A 86 -1.82 16.33 -3.65
CA LEU A 86 -1.14 16.28 -4.94
C LEU A 86 -1.06 14.84 -5.42
N ASP A 87 -1.63 14.57 -6.59
CA ASP A 87 -1.67 13.26 -7.18
C ASP A 87 -0.94 13.24 -8.53
N LEU A 88 0.22 12.59 -8.55
CA LEU A 88 1.10 12.42 -9.71
C LEU A 88 1.25 10.94 -10.11
N TYR A 89 0.24 10.11 -9.76
CA TYR A 89 0.20 8.69 -10.07
C TYR A 89 0.41 8.41 -11.58
N GLU A 90 1.18 7.38 -11.89
CA GLU A 90 1.45 6.90 -13.26
C GLU A 90 1.96 8.03 -14.19
N ASN A 91 3.20 8.45 -13.91
CA ASN A 91 3.97 9.41 -14.69
C ASN A 91 5.38 8.85 -14.96
N GLN A 92 6.32 9.71 -15.31
CA GLN A 92 7.69 9.33 -15.64
C GLN A 92 8.72 10.03 -14.73
N LEU A 93 8.31 10.47 -13.54
CA LEU A 93 9.16 11.19 -12.60
C LEU A 93 10.37 10.34 -12.20
N THR A 94 11.56 10.92 -12.24
CA THR A 94 12.80 10.25 -11.85
C THR A 94 13.32 10.68 -10.49
N GLU A 95 12.86 11.82 -9.99
CA GLU A 95 13.18 12.41 -8.70
C GLU A 95 12.00 13.17 -8.11
N ILE A 96 12.04 13.44 -6.81
CA ILE A 96 11.08 14.29 -6.11
C ILE A 96 11.75 15.65 -5.92
N SER A 97 11.17 16.71 -6.51
CA SER A 97 11.74 18.05 -6.48
C SER A 97 10.63 19.10 -6.54
N ASN A 98 10.98 20.38 -6.21
CA ASN A 98 10.08 21.53 -6.30
C ASN A 98 8.80 21.44 -5.45
N LEU A 99 8.81 20.68 -4.34
CA LEU A 99 7.68 20.56 -3.42
C LEU A 99 7.83 21.41 -2.15
N ASP A 100 8.94 22.09 -1.95
CA ASP A 100 9.28 22.79 -0.69
C ASP A 100 8.27 23.86 -0.26
N SER A 101 7.54 24.47 -1.20
CA SER A 101 6.52 25.48 -0.91
C SER A 101 5.17 24.90 -0.53
N LEU A 102 4.95 23.59 -0.76
CA LEU A 102 3.68 22.91 -0.50
C LEU A 102 3.55 22.52 0.98
N VAL A 103 3.82 23.46 1.87
CA VAL A 103 3.89 23.23 3.34
C VAL A 103 2.57 22.80 3.99
N ASN A 104 1.45 22.90 3.26
CA ASN A 104 0.14 22.48 3.70
C ASN A 104 -0.26 21.10 3.17
N LEU A 105 0.61 20.42 2.41
CA LEU A 105 0.31 19.13 1.82
C LEU A 105 0.08 18.07 2.90
N VAL A 106 -1.04 17.37 2.78
CA VAL A 106 -1.50 16.29 3.66
C VAL A 106 -1.39 14.94 2.93
N SER A 107 -1.67 14.91 1.63
CA SER A 107 -1.62 13.69 0.82
C SER A 107 -0.76 13.89 -0.43
N LEU A 108 0.15 12.93 -0.67
CA LEU A 108 1.04 12.93 -1.85
C LEU A 108 1.06 11.53 -2.46
N ASP A 109 0.62 11.42 -3.72
CA ASP A 109 0.73 10.20 -4.50
C ASP A 109 1.75 10.35 -5.64
N LEU A 110 2.84 9.60 -5.53
CA LEU A 110 3.94 9.50 -6.50
C LEU A 110 4.08 8.07 -7.04
N SER A 111 3.05 7.25 -6.87
CA SER A 111 3.07 5.85 -7.30
C SER A 111 3.20 5.70 -8.82
N TYR A 112 3.71 4.56 -9.27
CA TYR A 112 3.90 4.23 -10.69
C TYR A 112 4.75 5.28 -11.43
N ASN A 113 5.93 5.55 -10.87
CA ASN A 113 6.92 6.46 -11.44
C ASN A 113 8.29 5.76 -11.60
N ARG A 114 9.36 6.51 -11.73
CA ARG A 114 10.73 6.00 -11.93
C ARG A 114 11.69 6.49 -10.84
N ILE A 115 11.14 6.92 -9.69
CA ILE A 115 11.88 7.54 -8.57
C ILE A 115 12.85 6.52 -7.98
N ARG A 116 14.09 6.95 -7.73
CA ARG A 116 15.16 6.10 -7.19
C ARG A 116 15.48 6.38 -5.73
N GLN A 117 15.23 7.60 -5.29
CA GLN A 117 15.57 8.09 -3.96
C GLN A 117 14.43 8.93 -3.39
N ILE A 118 14.13 8.75 -2.11
CA ILE A 118 13.21 9.62 -1.38
C ILE A 118 14.00 10.87 -1.02
N SER A 119 13.54 12.04 -1.49
CA SER A 119 14.17 13.35 -1.23
C SER A 119 13.16 14.48 -1.43
N GLY A 120 13.49 15.72 -1.04
CA GLY A 120 12.64 16.89 -1.30
C GLY A 120 11.32 16.91 -0.54
N LEU A 121 11.22 16.16 0.59
CA LEU A 121 10.01 16.09 1.42
C LEU A 121 10.18 16.84 2.76
N ASP A 122 11.35 17.44 3.01
CA ASP A 122 11.72 18.00 4.32
C ASP A 122 10.79 19.12 4.83
N LYS A 123 10.13 19.83 3.91
CA LYS A 123 9.20 20.92 4.24
C LYS A 123 7.75 20.47 4.43
N LEU A 124 7.42 19.22 4.05
CA LEU A 124 6.06 18.71 4.07
C LEU A 124 5.66 18.18 5.45
N THR A 125 5.83 18.99 6.47
CA THR A 125 5.68 18.57 7.89
C THR A 125 4.25 18.20 8.30
N LYS A 126 3.25 18.50 7.46
CA LYS A 126 1.84 18.14 7.66
C LYS A 126 1.44 16.88 6.90
N LEU A 127 2.38 16.25 6.17
CA LEU A 127 2.06 15.08 5.36
C LEU A 127 1.63 13.90 6.25
N GLU A 128 0.44 13.39 5.97
CA GLU A 128 -0.16 12.24 6.66
C GLU A 128 -0.15 10.99 5.79
N ILE A 129 -0.23 11.15 4.47
CA ILE A 129 -0.35 10.05 3.51
C ILE A 129 0.70 10.20 2.42
N LEU A 130 1.53 9.16 2.25
CA LEU A 130 2.57 9.11 1.21
C LEU A 130 2.51 7.78 0.45
N TYR A 131 2.19 7.86 -0.85
CA TYR A 131 2.22 6.72 -1.76
C TYR A 131 3.42 6.80 -2.69
N LEU A 132 4.21 5.72 -2.74
CA LEU A 132 5.42 5.55 -3.56
C LEU A 132 5.46 4.16 -4.23
N VAL A 133 4.31 3.53 -4.44
CA VAL A 133 4.19 2.19 -5.05
C VAL A 133 4.80 2.16 -6.44
N ASN A 134 5.39 1.03 -6.82
CA ASN A 134 5.93 0.80 -8.16
C ASN A 134 6.88 1.91 -8.63
N ASN A 135 7.99 2.03 -7.90
CA ASN A 135 9.10 2.91 -8.20
C ASN A 135 10.43 2.12 -8.25
N LYS A 136 11.55 2.78 -8.11
CA LYS A 136 12.90 2.16 -8.12
C LYS A 136 13.68 2.45 -6.83
N ILE A 137 12.97 2.69 -5.73
CA ILE A 137 13.54 3.08 -4.44
C ILE A 137 14.29 1.90 -3.84
N GLU A 138 15.53 2.13 -3.41
CA GLU A 138 16.37 1.09 -2.82
C GLU A 138 16.53 1.24 -1.30
N LYS A 139 16.27 2.44 -0.76
CA LYS A 139 16.46 2.78 0.65
C LYS A 139 15.32 3.65 1.17
N ILE A 140 14.88 3.38 2.39
CA ILE A 140 13.97 4.27 3.12
C ILE A 140 14.83 5.34 3.80
N GLU A 141 14.67 6.60 3.41
CA GLU A 141 15.47 7.70 3.90
C GLU A 141 14.74 9.04 3.76
N ASN A 142 15.26 10.10 4.43
CA ASN A 142 14.76 11.47 4.33
C ASN A 142 13.27 11.65 4.69
N LEU A 143 12.79 10.86 5.67
CA LEU A 143 11.44 10.97 6.22
C LEU A 143 11.40 11.67 7.59
N ASP A 144 12.54 12.21 8.06
CA ASP A 144 12.73 12.71 9.44
C ASP A 144 11.75 13.83 9.83
N SER A 145 11.31 14.63 8.85
CA SER A 145 10.37 15.74 9.06
C SER A 145 8.91 15.32 9.06
N LEU A 146 8.58 14.11 8.58
CA LEU A 146 7.21 13.65 8.33
C LEU A 146 6.56 13.05 9.58
N LYS A 147 6.59 13.76 10.69
CA LYS A 147 6.14 13.26 12.00
C LYS A 147 4.63 13.04 12.11
N GLN A 148 3.84 13.57 11.16
CA GLN A 148 2.40 13.39 11.11
C GLN A 148 1.99 12.19 10.24
N LEU A 149 2.96 11.49 9.62
CA LEU A 149 2.68 10.42 8.69
C LEU A 149 1.91 9.29 9.37
N GLN A 150 0.77 8.93 8.79
CA GLN A 150 -0.15 7.87 9.23
C GLN A 150 -0.13 6.69 8.27
N LEU A 151 0.06 6.94 6.96
CA LEU A 151 0.16 5.91 5.95
C LEU A 151 1.43 6.08 5.11
N LEU A 152 2.22 5.00 5.01
CA LEU A 152 3.39 4.92 4.13
C LEU A 152 3.28 3.68 3.23
N GLU A 153 3.17 3.90 1.93
CA GLU A 153 3.09 2.84 0.94
C GLU A 153 4.33 2.84 0.05
N LEU A 154 5.12 1.78 0.13
CA LEU A 154 6.39 1.58 -0.57
C LEU A 154 6.42 0.24 -1.34
N GLY A 155 5.28 -0.35 -1.63
CA GLY A 155 5.18 -1.60 -2.36
C GLY A 155 5.79 -1.54 -3.76
N ASP A 156 6.21 -2.69 -4.27
CA ASP A 156 6.81 -2.85 -5.61
C ASP A 156 7.98 -1.89 -5.86
N ASN A 157 8.98 -1.96 -4.96
CA ASN A 157 10.23 -1.21 -5.03
C ASN A 157 11.44 -2.17 -4.94
N ARG A 158 12.59 -1.68 -4.50
CA ARG A 158 13.84 -2.45 -4.41
C ARG A 158 14.46 -2.46 -3.02
N ILE A 159 13.64 -2.14 -2.00
CA ILE A 159 14.05 -1.96 -0.61
C ILE A 159 14.56 -3.29 -0.04
N LYS A 160 15.66 -3.25 0.70
CA LYS A 160 16.29 -4.43 1.31
C LYS A 160 16.15 -4.46 2.83
N THR A 161 16.01 -3.28 3.45
CA THR A 161 16.04 -3.07 4.90
C THR A 161 14.93 -2.11 5.28
N ILE A 162 14.20 -2.42 6.35
CA ILE A 162 13.25 -1.50 6.97
C ILE A 162 14.06 -0.63 7.92
N GLU A 163 14.31 0.61 7.55
CA GLU A 163 15.17 1.52 8.29
C GLU A 163 14.62 2.95 8.30
N ASN A 164 15.12 3.78 9.22
CA ASN A 164 14.81 5.23 9.26
C ASN A 164 13.31 5.56 9.40
N ILE A 165 12.51 4.71 10.04
CA ILE A 165 11.07 4.93 10.29
C ILE A 165 10.70 4.92 11.78
N SER A 166 11.63 4.61 12.68
CA SER A 166 11.36 4.47 14.11
C SER A 166 10.82 5.75 14.77
N HIS A 167 11.02 6.91 14.16
CA HIS A 167 10.51 8.20 14.62
C HIS A 167 9.09 8.52 14.11
N LEU A 168 8.53 7.72 13.19
CA LEU A 168 7.19 7.90 12.62
C LEU A 168 6.12 7.32 13.57
N VAL A 169 6.08 7.81 14.79
CA VAL A 169 5.25 7.25 15.88
C VAL A 169 3.75 7.39 15.68
N ASN A 170 3.31 8.13 14.67
CA ASN A 170 1.92 8.27 14.29
C ASN A 170 1.51 7.30 13.16
N LEU A 171 2.44 6.49 12.65
CA LEU A 171 2.15 5.58 11.54
C LEU A 171 1.15 4.50 11.98
N GLU A 172 0.06 4.41 11.23
CA GLU A 172 -1.01 3.43 11.42
C GLU A 172 -0.97 2.31 10.36
N GLN A 173 -0.47 2.62 9.18
CA GLN A 173 -0.43 1.67 8.05
C GLN A 173 0.92 1.73 7.34
N LEU A 174 1.57 0.57 7.21
CA LEU A 174 2.85 0.40 6.52
C LEU A 174 2.76 -0.73 5.50
N PHE A 175 2.95 -0.37 4.23
CA PHE A 175 2.92 -1.33 3.12
C PHE A 175 4.29 -1.39 2.44
N LEU A 176 4.87 -2.58 2.39
CA LEU A 176 6.21 -2.87 1.89
C LEU A 176 6.23 -4.10 0.96
N GLY A 177 5.08 -4.48 0.42
CA GLY A 177 4.94 -5.65 -0.45
C GLY A 177 5.84 -5.60 -1.68
N LYS A 178 6.23 -6.76 -2.23
CA LYS A 178 7.05 -6.88 -3.45
C LYS A 178 8.35 -6.07 -3.42
N ASN A 179 9.12 -6.27 -2.34
CA ASN A 179 10.45 -5.70 -2.16
C ASN A 179 11.52 -6.82 -2.04
N LYS A 180 12.64 -6.55 -1.39
CA LYS A 180 13.75 -7.51 -1.20
C LYS A 180 14.12 -7.66 0.27
N ILE A 181 13.16 -7.38 1.17
CA ILE A 181 13.33 -7.35 2.62
C ILE A 181 13.55 -8.78 3.12
N ARG A 182 14.50 -8.95 4.04
CA ARG A 182 14.87 -10.25 4.60
C ARG A 182 14.57 -10.39 6.09
N GLN A 183 14.33 -9.28 6.76
CA GLN A 183 14.12 -9.21 8.20
C GLN A 183 13.14 -8.07 8.51
N ILE A 184 12.26 -8.29 9.49
CA ILE A 184 11.44 -7.21 10.05
C ILE A 184 12.28 -6.54 11.13
N GLU A 185 12.53 -5.25 10.99
CA GLU A 185 13.31 -4.44 11.92
C GLU A 185 12.87 -2.97 11.84
N GLY A 186 13.20 -2.17 12.85
CA GLY A 186 12.92 -0.73 12.86
C GLY A 186 11.45 -0.34 13.03
N VAL A 187 10.56 -1.31 13.32
CA VAL A 187 9.12 -1.09 13.54
C VAL A 187 8.74 -1.06 15.02
N GLU A 188 9.65 -1.37 15.92
CA GLU A 188 9.39 -1.64 17.35
C GLU A 188 8.80 -0.44 18.11
N THR A 189 9.00 0.77 17.58
CA THR A 189 8.49 2.03 18.17
C THR A 189 7.12 2.46 17.63
N LEU A 190 6.62 1.80 16.58
CA LEU A 190 5.40 2.17 15.86
C LEU A 190 4.14 1.66 16.60
N GLN A 191 3.90 2.16 17.79
CA GLN A 191 2.87 1.63 18.70
C GLN A 191 1.43 1.83 18.20
N LYS A 192 1.21 2.73 17.24
CA LYS A 192 -0.11 2.96 16.61
C LYS A 192 -0.32 2.13 15.35
N LEU A 193 0.66 1.31 14.96
CA LEU A 193 0.57 0.53 13.73
C LEU A 193 -0.54 -0.51 13.84
N ARG A 194 -1.50 -0.43 12.92
CA ARG A 194 -2.66 -1.32 12.80
C ARG A 194 -2.54 -2.28 11.64
N VAL A 195 -1.91 -1.84 10.56
CA VAL A 195 -1.71 -2.66 9.36
C VAL A 195 -0.22 -2.73 9.02
N LEU A 196 0.32 -3.94 8.95
CA LEU A 196 1.66 -4.22 8.45
C LEU A 196 1.58 -5.20 7.30
N SER A 197 1.92 -4.75 6.10
CA SER A 197 1.83 -5.54 4.88
C SER A 197 3.20 -5.63 4.20
N ILE A 198 3.79 -6.84 4.18
CA ILE A 198 5.13 -7.11 3.61
C ILE A 198 5.09 -8.31 2.63
N PRO A 199 4.00 -8.63 1.90
CA PRO A 199 3.96 -9.81 1.03
C PRO A 199 4.99 -9.75 -0.09
N GLY A 200 5.38 -10.91 -0.62
CA GLY A 200 6.30 -10.97 -1.78
C GLY A 200 7.70 -10.45 -1.49
N ASN A 201 8.24 -10.75 -0.30
CA ASN A 201 9.60 -10.39 0.10
C ASN A 201 10.49 -11.64 0.29
N ARG A 202 11.41 -11.65 1.24
CA ARG A 202 12.37 -12.73 1.48
C ARG A 202 12.52 -13.06 2.96
N LEU A 203 11.45 -12.89 3.72
CA LEU A 203 11.42 -13.19 5.15
C LEU A 203 11.52 -14.71 5.34
N VAL A 204 12.25 -15.14 6.37
CA VAL A 204 12.38 -16.55 6.78
C VAL A 204 11.85 -16.78 8.19
N LYS A 205 11.57 -15.72 8.94
CA LYS A 205 10.98 -15.75 10.29
C LYS A 205 10.22 -14.45 10.56
N ILE A 206 9.30 -14.52 11.53
CA ILE A 206 8.57 -13.36 12.06
C ILE A 206 9.27 -12.94 13.34
N GLU A 207 9.72 -11.69 13.42
CA GLU A 207 10.46 -11.16 14.57
C GLU A 207 10.26 -9.65 14.73
N ASN A 208 10.59 -9.11 15.91
CA ASN A 208 10.61 -7.67 16.22
C ASN A 208 9.25 -6.96 16.11
N ILE A 209 8.14 -7.71 16.21
CA ILE A 209 6.77 -7.16 16.13
C ILE A 209 6.00 -7.32 17.45
N GLU A 210 6.61 -7.88 18.50
CA GLU A 210 5.96 -8.18 19.78
C GLU A 210 5.51 -6.94 20.55
N SER A 211 6.06 -5.77 20.19
CA SER A 211 5.69 -4.47 20.75
C SER A 211 4.48 -3.83 20.08
N LEU A 212 4.09 -4.29 18.87
CA LEU A 212 3.00 -3.71 18.07
C LEU A 212 1.63 -4.13 18.60
N LYS A 213 1.24 -3.59 19.77
CA LYS A 213 0.04 -4.03 20.48
C LYS A 213 -1.27 -3.66 19.79
N ASP A 214 -1.27 -2.61 18.97
CA ASP A 214 -2.44 -2.16 18.23
C ASP A 214 -2.56 -2.82 16.83
N LEU A 215 -1.63 -3.75 16.48
CA LEU A 215 -1.64 -4.41 15.19
C LEU A 215 -2.88 -5.28 15.04
N GLN A 216 -3.64 -5.03 13.98
CA GLN A 216 -4.90 -5.69 13.64
C GLN A 216 -4.76 -6.58 12.41
N GLU A 217 -3.95 -6.17 11.44
CA GLU A 217 -3.77 -6.88 10.18
C GLU A 217 -2.29 -7.09 9.88
N LEU A 218 -1.91 -8.34 9.62
CA LEU A 218 -0.53 -8.74 9.29
C LEU A 218 -0.52 -9.59 8.03
N TYR A 219 0.08 -9.05 6.95
CA TYR A 219 0.18 -9.72 5.65
C TYR A 219 1.63 -10.11 5.37
N LEU A 220 1.90 -11.42 5.34
CA LEU A 220 3.23 -12.04 5.18
C LEU A 220 3.21 -13.14 4.12
N SER A 221 2.30 -13.08 3.15
CA SER A 221 2.26 -14.07 2.07
C SER A 221 3.47 -13.97 1.13
N ASP A 222 3.70 -15.03 0.35
CA ASP A 222 4.76 -15.09 -0.67
C ASP A 222 6.17 -14.84 -0.09
N GLN A 223 6.53 -15.59 0.97
CA GLN A 223 7.82 -15.49 1.66
C GLN A 223 8.53 -16.86 1.71
N GLY A 224 9.48 -17.00 2.64
CA GLY A 224 10.12 -18.29 2.98
C GLY A 224 9.92 -18.67 4.45
N LEU A 225 8.79 -18.30 5.07
CA LEU A 225 8.48 -18.58 6.48
C LEU A 225 8.28 -20.06 6.70
N GLN A 226 8.90 -20.64 7.74
CA GLN A 226 8.80 -22.06 8.07
C GLN A 226 7.81 -22.35 9.21
N ASP A 227 7.49 -21.34 10.01
CA ASP A 227 6.53 -21.34 11.10
C ASP A 227 5.95 -19.93 11.31
N ILE A 228 5.03 -19.81 12.26
CA ILE A 228 4.38 -18.53 12.59
C ILE A 228 4.80 -18.01 13.98
N HIS A 229 5.88 -18.53 14.56
CA HIS A 229 6.37 -17.99 15.83
C HIS A 229 6.76 -16.52 15.70
N GLY A 230 6.45 -15.75 16.75
CA GLY A 230 6.66 -14.30 16.81
C GLY A 230 5.34 -13.50 16.83
N VAL A 231 4.19 -14.15 16.48
CA VAL A 231 2.88 -13.47 16.51
C VAL A 231 2.15 -13.60 17.86
N GLU A 232 2.60 -14.44 18.78
CA GLU A 232 1.87 -14.90 19.97
C GLU A 232 1.49 -13.76 20.94
N LYS A 233 2.12 -12.59 20.81
CA LYS A 233 1.86 -11.41 21.67
C LYS A 233 0.96 -10.36 21.02
N LEU A 234 0.48 -10.61 19.80
CA LEU A 234 -0.36 -9.69 19.03
C LEU A 234 -1.83 -9.92 19.37
N SER A 235 -2.25 -9.57 20.58
CA SER A 235 -3.58 -9.87 21.13
C SER A 235 -4.74 -9.20 20.38
N ASN A 236 -4.47 -8.15 19.61
CA ASN A 236 -5.49 -7.44 18.82
C ASN A 236 -5.50 -7.84 17.34
N LEU A 237 -4.70 -8.85 16.95
CA LEU A 237 -4.62 -9.27 15.55
C LEU A 237 -5.93 -9.96 15.14
N THR A 238 -6.58 -9.38 14.14
CA THR A 238 -7.85 -9.89 13.56
C THR A 238 -7.65 -10.60 12.24
N LEU A 239 -6.58 -10.26 11.49
CA LEU A 239 -6.24 -10.92 10.23
C LEU A 239 -4.75 -11.30 10.21
N LEU A 240 -4.48 -12.57 9.87
CA LEU A 240 -3.14 -13.08 9.61
C LEU A 240 -3.11 -13.78 8.25
N ASP A 241 -2.39 -13.19 7.29
CA ASP A 241 -2.09 -13.79 5.99
C ASP A 241 -0.65 -14.29 5.96
N VAL A 242 -0.50 -15.61 5.92
CA VAL A 242 0.77 -16.33 5.75
C VAL A 242 0.69 -17.31 4.57
N ALA A 243 -0.18 -17.05 3.62
CA ALA A 243 -0.33 -17.89 2.43
C ALA A 243 0.97 -17.97 1.61
N ASN A 244 1.12 -19.06 0.87
CA ASN A 244 2.27 -19.28 -0.02
C ASN A 244 3.64 -19.10 0.68
N ASN A 245 3.84 -19.93 1.72
CA ASN A 245 5.05 -20.00 2.50
C ASN A 245 5.56 -21.46 2.62
N GLU A 246 6.52 -21.73 3.50
CA GLU A 246 7.06 -23.07 3.80
C GLU A 246 6.61 -23.56 5.20
N ILE A 247 5.47 -23.08 5.71
CA ILE A 247 4.97 -23.33 7.07
C ILE A 247 4.56 -24.79 7.23
N LYS A 248 5.03 -25.42 8.32
CA LYS A 248 4.78 -26.82 8.63
C LYS A 248 3.85 -27.03 9.83
N THR A 249 3.65 -26.01 10.64
CA THR A 249 2.81 -26.06 11.85
C THR A 249 2.09 -24.72 12.05
N PHE A 250 0.87 -24.79 12.57
CA PHE A 250 0.12 -23.60 13.00
C PHE A 250 0.29 -23.30 14.50
N SER A 251 1.25 -23.97 15.14
CA SER A 251 1.56 -23.73 16.57
C SER A 251 1.85 -22.25 16.83
N GLY A 252 1.19 -21.71 17.84
CA GLY A 252 1.24 -20.27 18.17
C GLY A 252 -0.01 -19.49 17.75
N VAL A 253 -0.72 -19.93 16.70
CA VAL A 253 -1.96 -19.27 16.25
C VAL A 253 -3.05 -19.27 17.32
N GLU A 254 -3.11 -20.30 18.15
CA GLU A 254 -4.08 -20.45 19.22
C GLU A 254 -3.97 -19.41 20.36
N LYS A 255 -2.96 -18.54 20.28
CA LYS A 255 -2.77 -17.38 21.18
C LYS A 255 -3.45 -16.11 20.69
N LEU A 256 -3.87 -16.09 19.42
CA LEU A 256 -4.46 -14.92 18.76
C LEU A 256 -5.96 -14.90 18.97
N GLU A 257 -6.41 -14.62 20.19
CA GLU A 257 -7.81 -14.75 20.60
C GLU A 257 -8.78 -13.89 19.79
N ALA A 258 -8.33 -12.75 19.25
CA ALA A 258 -9.12 -11.84 18.41
C ALA A 258 -9.14 -12.23 16.92
N LEU A 259 -8.45 -13.32 16.51
CA LEU A 259 -8.27 -13.64 15.09
C LEU A 259 -9.61 -14.02 14.45
N ASN A 260 -9.96 -13.31 13.38
CA ASN A 260 -11.16 -13.49 12.60
C ASN A 260 -10.86 -14.16 11.25
N ASP A 261 -9.75 -13.78 10.62
CA ASP A 261 -9.34 -14.24 9.29
C ASP A 261 -7.95 -14.86 9.35
N PHE A 262 -7.81 -16.12 8.94
CA PHE A 262 -6.55 -16.84 8.88
C PHE A 262 -6.32 -17.44 7.49
N TRP A 263 -5.34 -16.90 6.76
CA TRP A 263 -4.99 -17.34 5.41
C TRP A 263 -3.64 -18.05 5.42
N ALA A 264 -3.66 -19.38 5.29
CA ALA A 264 -2.49 -20.25 5.35
C ALA A 264 -2.50 -21.32 4.24
N ASN A 265 -3.23 -21.04 3.14
CA ASN A 265 -3.19 -21.88 1.95
C ASN A 265 -1.78 -21.91 1.32
N ASP A 266 -1.52 -22.92 0.47
CA ASP A 266 -0.23 -23.03 -0.23
C ASP A 266 0.98 -23.09 0.73
N ASN A 267 0.88 -23.89 1.78
CA ASN A 267 1.97 -24.13 2.74
C ASN A 267 2.40 -25.59 2.76
N LYS A 268 3.12 -26.05 3.79
CA LYS A 268 3.70 -27.38 3.91
C LYS A 268 3.18 -28.16 5.11
N VAL A 269 1.97 -27.84 5.57
CA VAL A 269 1.37 -28.52 6.71
C VAL A 269 0.90 -29.93 6.31
N GLU A 270 1.50 -30.96 6.92
CA GLU A 270 1.24 -32.37 6.58
C GLU A 270 0.08 -32.94 7.37
N SER A 271 -0.04 -32.59 8.66
CA SER A 271 -1.01 -33.20 9.57
C SER A 271 -2.30 -32.37 9.63
N PHE A 272 -3.43 -33.05 9.48
CA PHE A 272 -4.76 -32.46 9.71
C PHE A 272 -4.94 -32.00 11.17
N SER A 273 -4.21 -32.62 12.13
CA SER A 273 -4.28 -32.23 13.55
C SER A 273 -3.87 -30.75 13.81
N GLU A 274 -3.16 -30.11 12.88
CA GLU A 274 -2.87 -28.68 12.99
C GLU A 274 -4.13 -27.82 12.89
N VAL A 275 -5.18 -28.29 12.20
CA VAL A 275 -6.48 -27.63 12.14
C VAL A 275 -7.18 -27.58 13.51
N ASP A 276 -6.93 -28.59 14.39
CA ASP A 276 -7.49 -28.62 15.74
C ASP A 276 -7.06 -27.42 16.60
N LEU A 277 -5.87 -26.83 16.31
CA LEU A 277 -5.39 -25.63 17.00
C LEU A 277 -6.32 -24.44 16.78
N LEU A 278 -6.88 -24.33 15.58
CA LEU A 278 -7.78 -23.24 15.17
C LEU A 278 -9.14 -23.33 15.85
N SER A 279 -9.55 -24.51 16.32
CA SER A 279 -10.84 -24.71 17.02
C SER A 279 -10.95 -23.93 18.34
N LYS A 280 -9.80 -23.48 18.90
CA LYS A 280 -9.73 -22.68 20.12
C LYS A 280 -10.10 -21.22 19.89
N LEU A 281 -10.05 -20.75 18.65
CA LEU A 281 -10.27 -19.35 18.26
C LEU A 281 -11.77 -19.13 18.01
N LYS A 282 -12.47 -18.56 18.99
CA LYS A 282 -13.93 -18.41 18.98
C LYS A 282 -14.44 -17.41 17.94
N ASP A 283 -13.64 -16.39 17.66
CA ASP A 283 -13.99 -15.31 16.74
C ASP A 283 -13.56 -15.59 15.30
N LEU A 284 -12.90 -16.74 15.06
CA LEU A 284 -12.43 -17.14 13.73
C LEU A 284 -13.61 -17.43 12.81
N GLN A 285 -13.70 -16.69 11.71
CA GLN A 285 -14.79 -16.79 10.74
C GLN A 285 -14.32 -17.25 9.37
N THR A 286 -13.18 -16.76 8.89
CA THR A 286 -12.67 -17.08 7.56
C THR A 286 -11.34 -17.82 7.67
N VAL A 287 -11.22 -18.96 7.01
CA VAL A 287 -9.96 -19.68 6.88
C VAL A 287 -9.69 -20.07 5.43
N TYR A 288 -8.45 -19.88 4.99
CA TYR A 288 -7.93 -20.41 3.74
C TYR A 288 -6.83 -21.41 4.06
N LEU A 289 -7.07 -22.70 3.83
CA LEU A 289 -6.20 -23.81 4.22
C LEU A 289 -5.89 -24.77 3.06
N GLU A 290 -6.51 -24.55 1.89
CA GLU A 290 -6.32 -25.41 0.73
C GLU A 290 -4.85 -25.46 0.26
N ARG A 291 -4.51 -26.47 -0.54
CA ARG A 291 -3.18 -26.67 -1.11
C ARG A 291 -2.04 -26.80 -0.08
N ASN A 292 -2.38 -27.24 1.15
CA ASN A 292 -1.42 -27.85 2.07
C ASN A 292 -1.32 -29.37 1.82
N PRO A 293 -0.26 -30.08 2.20
CA PRO A 293 -0.17 -31.54 2.07
C PRO A 293 -1.40 -32.28 2.63
N PHE A 294 -1.89 -31.94 3.83
CA PHE A 294 -3.08 -32.55 4.41
C PHE A 294 -4.34 -32.38 3.56
N TYR A 295 -4.46 -31.32 2.76
CA TYR A 295 -5.56 -31.10 1.82
C TYR A 295 -5.59 -32.20 0.75
N PHE A 296 -4.43 -32.62 0.22
CA PHE A 296 -4.30 -33.60 -0.84
C PHE A 296 -4.49 -35.04 -0.36
N HIS A 297 -4.36 -35.31 0.95
CA HIS A 297 -4.57 -36.67 1.49
C HIS A 297 -5.98 -37.18 1.26
N ASP A 298 -6.99 -36.30 1.27
CA ASP A 298 -8.39 -36.66 1.01
C ASP A 298 -9.19 -35.42 0.60
N THR A 299 -9.01 -34.99 -0.63
CA THR A 299 -9.64 -33.78 -1.18
C THR A 299 -11.17 -33.82 -1.12
N ASN A 300 -11.77 -35.03 -1.25
CA ASN A 300 -13.24 -35.20 -1.21
C ASN A 300 -13.82 -34.99 0.19
N GLN A 301 -13.08 -35.29 1.25
CA GLN A 301 -13.52 -35.14 2.64
C GLN A 301 -12.91 -33.88 3.32
N TYR A 302 -11.97 -33.22 2.70
CA TYR A 302 -11.27 -32.07 3.26
C TYR A 302 -12.25 -31.04 3.83
N ARG A 303 -13.12 -30.50 2.96
CA ARG A 303 -14.09 -29.49 3.36
C ARG A 303 -14.98 -29.94 4.52
N ARG A 304 -15.49 -31.18 4.44
CA ARG A 304 -16.33 -31.72 5.49
C ARG A 304 -15.59 -31.86 6.81
N LYS A 305 -14.34 -32.37 6.78
CA LYS A 305 -13.52 -32.54 7.98
C LYS A 305 -13.23 -31.19 8.63
N VAL A 306 -12.80 -30.16 7.85
CA VAL A 306 -12.52 -28.84 8.38
C VAL A 306 -13.77 -28.22 9.00
N MET A 307 -14.92 -28.26 8.34
CA MET A 307 -16.18 -27.72 8.87
C MET A 307 -16.70 -28.46 10.12
N LEU A 308 -16.37 -29.73 10.30
CA LEU A 308 -16.70 -30.49 11.52
C LEU A 308 -15.75 -30.11 12.67
N THR A 309 -14.51 -29.80 12.38
CA THR A 309 -13.50 -29.38 13.37
C THR A 309 -13.67 -27.92 13.76
N LEU A 310 -13.93 -27.05 12.78
CA LEU A 310 -14.07 -25.60 12.95
C LEU A 310 -15.53 -25.20 12.80
N THR A 311 -16.34 -25.48 13.83
CA THR A 311 -17.81 -25.23 13.77
C THR A 311 -18.17 -23.76 13.79
N GLN A 312 -17.23 -22.87 14.17
CA GLN A 312 -17.42 -21.44 14.27
C GLN A 312 -17.25 -20.71 12.92
N ILE A 313 -16.58 -21.33 11.93
CA ILE A 313 -16.26 -20.62 10.67
C ILE A 313 -17.50 -20.45 9.78
N THR A 314 -17.53 -19.33 9.08
CA THR A 314 -18.55 -18.97 8.08
C THR A 314 -18.05 -19.11 6.66
N GLN A 315 -16.71 -19.08 6.47
CA GLN A 315 -16.08 -19.26 5.16
C GLN A 315 -14.87 -20.21 5.26
N LEU A 316 -14.79 -21.14 4.33
CA LEU A 316 -13.64 -22.01 4.11
C LEU A 316 -13.18 -21.87 2.67
N ASP A 317 -11.92 -21.41 2.50
CA ASP A 317 -11.34 -21.06 1.21
C ASP A 317 -12.26 -20.07 0.46
N ALA A 318 -12.42 -20.18 -0.83
CA ALA A 318 -13.27 -19.27 -1.61
C ALA A 318 -14.79 -19.50 -1.43
N THR A 319 -15.23 -20.35 -0.50
CA THR A 319 -16.63 -20.81 -0.43
C THR A 319 -17.23 -20.65 0.96
N MET A 320 -18.41 -20.03 1.03
CA MET A 320 -19.17 -19.90 2.27
C MET A 320 -19.57 -21.27 2.84
N CYS A 321 -19.45 -21.42 4.14
CA CYS A 321 -19.98 -22.57 4.86
C CYS A 321 -21.50 -22.43 4.98
N ARG A 322 -22.26 -23.49 4.64
CA ARG A 322 -23.71 -23.51 4.94
C ARG A 322 -23.85 -23.58 6.46
N GLN A 323 -24.39 -22.56 7.06
CA GLN A 323 -24.85 -22.65 8.45
C GLN A 323 -25.97 -23.67 8.53
N PRO A 324 -26.02 -24.54 9.57
CA PRO A 324 -27.21 -25.33 9.82
C PRO A 324 -28.38 -24.36 9.99
N THR A 325 -29.40 -24.49 9.13
CA THR A 325 -30.66 -23.76 9.30
C THR A 325 -31.17 -24.07 10.70
N SER A 326 -31.23 -23.06 11.57
CA SER A 326 -31.89 -23.16 12.85
C SER A 326 -33.36 -23.57 12.59
N SER A 327 -33.65 -24.84 12.80
CA SER A 327 -35.00 -25.40 12.79
C SER A 327 -35.76 -24.98 14.03
#